data_4e47024fa09463ecb8949cf5c399cdec
#
_entry.id   4e47024fa09463ecb8949cf5c399cdec
#
_cell.length_a   1.000
_cell.length_b   1.000
_cell.length_c   1.000
_cell.angle_alpha   90.00
_cell.angle_beta   90.00
_cell.angle_gamma   90.00
#
_symmetry.space_group_name_H-M   'P 1'
#
loop_
_entity.id
_entity.type
_entity.pdbx_description
1 polymer ?
#
loop_
_entity_poly.entity_id
_entity_poly.type
_entity_poly.pdbx_seq_one_letter_code
_entity_poly.pdbx_strand_id
1 'polypeptide(L)'
;GPDVVGTRLLSALTGINSLRIRRKDLTDIELSSLCKAAKSNKLNHLYFAYPQGGRIELVEEAIGQMAEAGCKLVWIDYLQEVHAHGRADRRMEINEVMSRVHEKAAEAGCAVMMLSQFRRLGDGEKVPQIYHLKESGDIENKARIIVLAHKLAESDQGHIRFRLAKST
;
A
#
# COMPACT_ATOMS: atom_id res chain seq x y z
N GLY A 1 6.66 -10.13 -3.91
CA GLY A 1 7.86 -9.77 -4.65
C GLY A 1 7.52 -9.04 -5.94
N PRO A 2 8.53 -8.47 -6.65
CA PRO A 2 8.34 -7.61 -7.82
C PRO A 2 7.51 -8.25 -8.94
N ASP A 3 7.71 -9.55 -9.18
CA ASP A 3 6.97 -10.29 -10.23
C ASP A 3 5.45 -10.30 -10.00
N VAL A 4 5.03 -10.35 -8.74
CA VAL A 4 3.60 -10.36 -8.39
C VAL A 4 2.99 -8.98 -8.68
N VAL A 5 3.69 -7.92 -8.33
CA VAL A 5 3.22 -6.54 -8.58
C VAL A 5 3.17 -6.26 -10.07
N GLY A 6 4.23 -6.58 -10.80
CA GLY A 6 4.28 -6.45 -12.26
C GLY A 6 3.12 -7.19 -12.95
N THR A 7 2.87 -8.44 -12.55
CA THR A 7 1.74 -9.23 -13.07
C THR A 7 0.39 -8.57 -12.80
N ARG A 8 0.17 -8.05 -11.59
CA ARG A 8 -1.09 -7.36 -11.23
C ARG A 8 -1.28 -6.07 -12.02
N LEU A 9 -0.21 -5.30 -12.23
CA LEU A 9 -0.26 -4.07 -13.04
C LEU A 9 -0.60 -4.38 -14.50
N LEU A 10 0.06 -5.37 -15.10
CA LEU A 10 -0.24 -5.80 -16.45
C LEU A 10 -1.67 -6.33 -16.57
N SER A 11 -2.14 -7.09 -15.59
CA SER A 11 -3.53 -7.55 -15.52
C SER A 11 -4.51 -6.38 -15.48
N ALA A 12 -4.24 -5.37 -14.65
CA ALA A 12 -5.09 -4.17 -14.54
C ALA A 12 -5.10 -3.34 -15.84
N LEU A 13 -3.99 -3.24 -16.55
CA LEU A 13 -3.88 -2.49 -17.80
C LEU A 13 -4.53 -3.18 -18.99
N THR A 14 -4.55 -4.52 -19.00
CA THR A 14 -4.99 -5.31 -20.16
C THR A 14 -6.34 -6.00 -19.96
N GLY A 15 -6.82 -6.10 -18.73
CA GLY A 15 -8.01 -6.89 -18.37
C GLY A 15 -7.76 -8.40 -18.36
N ILE A 16 -6.54 -8.87 -18.67
CA ILE A 16 -6.20 -10.29 -18.68
C ILE A 16 -6.03 -10.79 -17.24
N ASN A 17 -6.66 -11.92 -16.93
CA ASN A 17 -6.58 -12.51 -15.58
C ASN A 17 -5.13 -12.79 -15.14
N SER A 18 -4.75 -12.29 -13.97
CA SER A 18 -3.39 -12.41 -13.44
C SER A 18 -2.92 -13.87 -13.23
N LEU A 19 -3.84 -14.82 -12.96
CA LEU A 19 -3.50 -16.24 -12.86
C LEU A 19 -3.13 -16.82 -14.23
N ARG A 20 -3.80 -16.40 -15.31
CA ARG A 20 -3.46 -16.83 -16.67
C ARG A 20 -2.10 -16.29 -17.08
N ILE A 21 -1.80 -15.03 -16.74
CA ILE A 21 -0.48 -14.44 -16.98
C ILE A 21 0.61 -15.25 -16.26
N ARG A 22 0.41 -15.57 -15.00
CA ARG A 22 1.36 -16.35 -14.19
C ARG A 22 1.56 -17.78 -14.68
N ARG A 23 0.49 -18.42 -15.16
CA ARG A 23 0.53 -19.79 -15.72
C ARG A 23 1.04 -19.85 -17.15
N LYS A 24 1.27 -18.67 -17.76
CA LYS A 24 1.61 -18.54 -19.20
C LYS A 24 0.55 -19.16 -20.13
N ASP A 25 -0.70 -19.20 -19.67
CA ASP A 25 -1.85 -19.68 -20.43
C ASP A 25 -2.48 -18.50 -21.16
N LEU A 26 -1.85 -18.12 -22.28
CA LEU A 26 -2.16 -16.92 -23.03
C LEU A 26 -2.27 -17.25 -24.52
N THR A 27 -3.22 -16.63 -25.19
CA THR A 27 -3.27 -16.60 -26.66
C THR A 27 -2.23 -15.61 -27.20
N ASP A 28 -1.89 -15.73 -28.49
CA ASP A 28 -0.96 -14.80 -29.17
C ASP A 28 -1.45 -13.35 -29.11
N ILE A 29 -2.76 -13.13 -29.19
CA ILE A 29 -3.39 -11.82 -29.10
C ILE A 29 -3.18 -11.24 -27.70
N GLU A 30 -3.41 -12.02 -26.64
CA GLU A 30 -3.22 -11.62 -25.27
C GLU A 30 -1.74 -11.33 -24.96
N LEU A 31 -0.85 -12.17 -25.47
CA LEU A 31 0.60 -11.96 -25.33
C LEU A 31 1.03 -10.64 -26.01
N SER A 32 0.54 -10.38 -27.23
CA SER A 32 0.79 -9.12 -27.93
C SER A 32 0.27 -7.91 -27.13
N SER A 33 -0.92 -8.03 -26.52
CA SER A 33 -1.52 -6.98 -25.68
C SER A 33 -0.66 -6.70 -24.43
N LEU A 34 -0.17 -7.75 -23.75
CA LEU A 34 0.74 -7.62 -22.61
C LEU A 34 2.05 -6.94 -23.00
N CYS A 35 2.64 -7.32 -24.13
CA CYS A 35 3.87 -6.70 -24.63
C CYS A 35 3.67 -5.21 -24.94
N LYS A 36 2.54 -4.83 -25.54
CA LYS A 36 2.18 -3.41 -25.77
C LYS A 36 2.00 -2.65 -24.45
N ALA A 37 1.31 -3.24 -23.47
CA ALA A 37 1.11 -2.64 -22.18
C ALA A 37 2.44 -2.44 -21.43
N ALA A 38 3.32 -3.42 -21.44
CA ALA A 38 4.65 -3.34 -20.80
C ALA A 38 5.56 -2.28 -21.43
N LYS A 39 5.45 -2.04 -22.74
CA LYS A 39 6.20 -1.00 -23.48
C LYS A 39 5.54 0.38 -23.40
N SER A 40 4.36 0.49 -22.81
CA SER A 40 3.65 1.77 -22.74
C SER A 40 4.26 2.68 -21.67
N ASN A 41 4.20 3.99 -21.90
CA ASN A 41 4.69 4.99 -20.94
C ASN A 41 3.84 5.08 -19.64
N LYS A 42 2.74 4.32 -19.55
CA LYS A 42 1.84 4.35 -18.39
C LYS A 42 2.50 3.90 -17.09
N LEU A 43 3.56 3.09 -17.17
CA LEU A 43 4.29 2.57 -16.01
C LEU A 43 5.60 3.31 -15.73
N ASN A 44 6.01 4.27 -16.56
CA ASN A 44 7.30 4.95 -16.45
C ASN A 44 7.43 5.85 -15.21
N HIS A 45 6.32 6.12 -14.50
CA HIS A 45 6.29 6.94 -13.29
C HIS A 45 6.09 6.11 -12.02
N LEU A 46 6.17 4.79 -12.12
CA LEU A 46 6.04 3.89 -11.00
C LEU A 46 7.41 3.33 -10.59
N TYR A 47 7.78 3.57 -9.36
CA TYR A 47 9.01 3.05 -8.76
C TYR A 47 8.64 2.04 -7.67
N PHE A 48 9.47 1.02 -7.50
CA PHE A 48 9.25 -0.02 -6.50
C PHE A 48 10.51 -0.23 -5.70
N ALA A 49 10.38 -0.27 -4.38
CA ALA A 49 11.41 -0.67 -3.45
C ALA A 49 10.91 -1.85 -2.60
N TYR A 50 11.83 -2.71 -2.21
CA TYR A 50 11.56 -3.88 -1.39
C TYR A 50 12.54 -3.91 -0.20
N PRO A 51 12.32 -3.06 0.82
CA PRO A 51 13.16 -3.01 2.01
C PRO A 51 13.16 -4.36 2.70
N GLN A 52 14.32 -5.03 2.74
CA GLN A 52 14.41 -6.37 3.31
C GLN A 52 14.11 -6.37 4.80
N GLY A 53 13.25 -7.32 5.23
CA GLY A 53 12.82 -7.45 6.63
C GLY A 53 12.04 -6.27 7.16
N GLY A 54 11.55 -5.38 6.31
CA GLY A 54 10.74 -4.23 6.72
C GLY A 54 11.44 -3.26 7.67
N ARG A 55 12.77 -3.26 7.74
CA ARG A 55 13.51 -2.37 8.65
C ARG A 55 13.27 -0.92 8.30
N ILE A 56 12.94 -0.12 9.30
CA ILE A 56 12.58 1.29 9.14
C ILE A 56 13.69 2.11 8.47
N GLU A 57 14.97 1.80 8.74
CA GLU A 57 16.11 2.49 8.13
C GLU A 57 16.11 2.33 6.61
N LEU A 58 15.80 1.13 6.12
CA LEU A 58 15.71 0.85 4.68
C LEU A 58 14.45 1.46 4.05
N VAL A 59 13.38 1.60 4.83
CA VAL A 59 12.16 2.29 4.38
C VAL A 59 12.43 3.79 4.22
N GLU A 60 13.13 4.42 5.18
CA GLU A 60 13.53 5.83 5.10
C GLU A 60 14.46 6.09 3.90
N GLU A 61 15.43 5.20 3.69
CA GLU A 61 16.32 5.29 2.53
C GLU A 61 15.52 5.21 1.22
N ALA A 62 14.57 4.25 1.12
CA ALA A 62 13.72 4.10 -0.05
C ALA A 62 12.84 5.33 -0.30
N ILE A 63 12.27 5.95 0.75
CA ILE A 63 11.51 7.20 0.63
C ILE A 63 12.40 8.32 0.04
N GLY A 64 13.63 8.46 0.55
CA GLY A 64 14.59 9.45 0.04
C GLY A 64 14.90 9.23 -1.44
N GLN A 65 15.30 8.02 -1.81
CA GLN A 65 15.62 7.66 -3.20
C GLN A 65 14.44 7.87 -4.16
N MET A 66 13.22 7.53 -3.74
CA MET A 66 12.01 7.76 -4.54
C MET A 66 11.73 9.25 -4.72
N ALA A 67 11.89 10.06 -3.67
CA ALA A 67 11.70 11.51 -3.75
C ALA A 67 12.74 12.16 -4.68
N GLU A 68 14.02 11.76 -4.60
CA GLU A 68 15.08 12.18 -5.51
C GLU A 68 14.78 11.80 -6.96
N ALA A 69 14.17 10.63 -7.20
CA ALA A 69 13.68 10.22 -8.51
C ALA A 69 12.42 11.00 -8.97
N GLY A 70 11.92 11.95 -8.17
CA GLY A 70 10.80 12.81 -8.50
C GLY A 70 9.43 12.33 -8.02
N CYS A 71 9.35 11.24 -7.23
CA CYS A 71 8.09 10.77 -6.68
C CYS A 71 7.51 11.80 -5.70
N LYS A 72 6.24 12.14 -5.88
CA LYS A 72 5.50 13.04 -4.97
C LYS A 72 4.62 12.29 -3.98
N LEU A 73 4.38 11.02 -4.22
CA LEU A 73 3.62 10.13 -3.36
C LEU A 73 4.34 8.78 -3.24
N VAL A 74 4.59 8.34 -2.03
CA VAL A 74 5.14 7.02 -1.71
C VAL A 74 4.06 6.21 -0.99
N TRP A 75 3.86 4.97 -1.43
CA TRP A 75 2.95 4.01 -0.79
C TRP A 75 3.73 2.96 -0.05
N ILE A 76 3.36 2.73 1.22
CA ILE A 76 3.93 1.66 2.05
C ILE A 76 2.85 0.58 2.23
N ASP A 77 3.09 -0.60 1.71
CA ASP A 77 2.19 -1.77 1.81
C ASP A 77 2.88 -2.88 2.60
N TYR A 78 2.65 -2.98 3.90
CA TYR A 78 1.77 -2.20 4.77
C TYR A 78 2.46 -1.90 6.11
N LEU A 79 1.87 -1.02 6.93
CA LEU A 79 2.46 -0.50 8.18
C LEU A 79 2.96 -1.60 9.12
N GLN A 80 2.19 -2.71 9.26
CA GLN A 80 2.52 -3.78 10.19
C GLN A 80 3.73 -4.64 9.77
N GLU A 81 4.22 -4.49 8.53
CA GLU A 81 5.47 -5.13 8.07
C GLU A 81 6.70 -4.22 8.26
N VAL A 82 6.50 -2.98 8.74
CA VAL A 82 7.62 -2.10 9.05
C VAL A 82 8.02 -2.26 10.52
N HIS A 83 9.32 -2.38 10.75
CA HIS A 83 9.90 -2.69 12.06
C HIS A 83 10.96 -1.67 12.48
N ALA A 84 10.82 -1.17 13.71
CA ALA A 84 11.85 -0.38 14.40
C ALA A 84 12.48 -1.26 15.49
N HIS A 85 13.81 -1.46 15.42
CA HIS A 85 14.50 -2.33 16.36
C HIS A 85 14.53 -1.76 17.79
N GLY A 86 14.52 -2.66 18.77
CA GLY A 86 14.72 -2.30 20.18
C GLY A 86 13.44 -2.01 20.97
N ARG A 87 12.26 -2.24 20.41
CA ARG A 87 10.98 -2.07 21.13
C ARG A 87 10.39 -3.41 21.51
N ALA A 88 10.08 -3.56 22.80
CA ALA A 88 9.40 -4.75 23.33
C ALA A 88 7.88 -4.71 23.10
N ASP A 89 7.32 -3.50 22.95
CA ASP A 89 5.89 -3.25 22.75
C ASP A 89 5.61 -2.84 21.31
N ARG A 90 4.76 -3.61 20.64
CA ARG A 90 4.35 -3.37 19.24
C ARG A 90 3.70 -2.01 19.05
N ARG A 91 2.95 -1.52 20.02
CA ARG A 91 2.33 -0.20 19.95
C ARG A 91 3.38 0.91 19.91
N MET A 92 4.39 0.81 20.78
CA MET A 92 5.51 1.77 20.78
C MET A 92 6.30 1.71 19.48
N GLU A 93 6.49 0.53 18.92
CA GLU A 93 7.14 0.33 17.64
C GLU A 93 6.38 1.01 16.50
N ILE A 94 5.06 0.80 16.39
CA ILE A 94 4.21 1.47 15.38
C ILE A 94 4.28 2.99 15.52
N ASN A 95 4.24 3.49 16.74
CA ASN A 95 4.33 4.91 17.03
C ASN A 95 5.67 5.50 16.54
N GLU A 96 6.77 4.81 16.78
CA GLU A 96 8.10 5.19 16.29
C GLU A 96 8.16 5.16 14.76
N VAL A 97 7.71 4.07 14.12
CA VAL A 97 7.65 3.94 12.67
C VAL A 97 6.89 5.11 12.04
N MET A 98 5.71 5.43 12.57
CA MET A 98 4.91 6.53 12.04
C MET A 98 5.59 7.90 12.21
N SER A 99 6.30 8.13 13.32
CA SER A 99 7.05 9.37 13.52
C SER A 99 8.18 9.50 12.50
N ARG A 100 9.00 8.46 12.40
CA ARG A 100 10.17 8.44 11.49
C ARG A 100 9.76 8.60 10.03
N VAL A 101 8.70 7.88 9.61
CA VAL A 101 8.17 8.03 8.24
C VAL A 101 7.64 9.45 8.00
N HIS A 102 6.96 10.05 8.99
CA HIS A 102 6.48 11.42 8.86
C HIS A 102 7.62 12.43 8.72
N GLU A 103 8.65 12.32 9.56
CA GLU A 103 9.85 13.16 9.51
C GLU A 103 10.56 13.03 8.17
N LYS A 104 10.78 11.78 7.72
CA LYS A 104 11.43 11.49 6.45
C LYS A 104 10.64 12.00 5.25
N ALA A 105 9.33 11.87 5.26
CA ALA A 105 8.45 12.41 4.23
C ALA A 105 8.53 13.95 4.13
N ALA A 106 8.58 14.62 5.29
CA ALA A 106 8.73 16.07 5.35
C ALA A 106 10.09 16.53 4.82
N GLU A 107 11.19 15.88 5.22
CA GLU A 107 12.53 16.14 4.70
C GLU A 107 12.61 15.96 3.18
N ALA A 108 12.03 14.87 2.68
CA ALA A 108 12.07 14.51 1.27
C ALA A 108 11.07 15.32 0.41
N GLY A 109 10.17 16.08 1.00
CA GLY A 109 9.17 16.89 0.29
C GLY A 109 8.15 16.05 -0.49
N CYS A 110 7.79 14.86 0.03
CA CYS A 110 6.81 13.97 -0.58
C CYS A 110 5.68 13.62 0.39
N ALA A 111 4.54 13.20 -0.16
CA ALA A 111 3.47 12.61 0.64
C ALA A 111 3.70 11.11 0.84
N VAL A 112 3.38 10.59 2.02
CA VAL A 112 3.42 9.14 2.27
C VAL A 112 2.02 8.65 2.63
N MET A 113 1.58 7.58 1.97
CA MET A 113 0.37 6.85 2.28
C MET A 113 0.76 5.47 2.81
N MET A 114 0.35 5.16 4.04
CA MET A 114 0.58 3.84 4.64
C MET A 114 -0.73 3.04 4.65
N LEU A 115 -0.68 1.84 4.12
CA LEU A 115 -1.78 0.89 4.27
C LEU A 115 -1.71 0.27 5.67
N SER A 116 -2.86 0.10 6.29
CA SER A 116 -2.98 -0.54 7.61
C SER A 116 -4.15 -1.50 7.63
N GLN A 117 -3.96 -2.64 8.30
CA GLN A 117 -5.00 -3.65 8.40
C GLN A 117 -5.98 -3.32 9.52
N PHE A 118 -7.25 -3.67 9.30
CA PHE A 118 -8.23 -3.74 10.37
C PHE A 118 -7.98 -4.97 11.26
N ARG A 119 -8.32 -4.86 12.56
CA ARG A 119 -8.61 -6.04 13.38
C ARG A 119 -9.85 -6.73 12.82
N ARG A 120 -10.08 -7.99 13.18
CA ARG A 120 -11.34 -8.65 12.85
C ARG A 120 -12.50 -7.83 13.39
N LEU A 121 -13.48 -7.56 12.55
CA LEU A 121 -14.74 -6.96 12.97
C LEU A 121 -15.51 -7.98 13.82
N GLY A 122 -16.20 -7.50 14.85
CA GLY A 122 -17.08 -8.34 15.66
C GLY A 122 -18.32 -8.79 14.90
N ASP A 123 -19.01 -9.79 15.44
CA ASP A 123 -20.28 -10.27 14.88
C ASP A 123 -21.29 -9.11 14.83
N GLY A 124 -21.84 -8.85 13.63
CA GLY A 124 -22.76 -7.74 13.39
C GLY A 124 -22.14 -6.42 12.93
N GLU A 125 -20.83 -6.24 13.04
CA GLU A 125 -20.12 -5.05 12.56
C GLU A 125 -19.84 -5.17 11.04
N LYS A 126 -20.62 -4.48 10.22
CA LYS A 126 -20.49 -4.55 8.75
C LYS A 126 -19.64 -3.43 8.15
N VAL A 127 -19.48 -2.32 8.87
CA VAL A 127 -18.79 -1.13 8.37
C VAL A 127 -17.62 -0.78 9.29
N PRO A 128 -16.37 -0.82 8.80
CA PRO A 128 -15.22 -0.50 9.62
C PRO A 128 -15.24 0.97 10.09
N GLN A 129 -14.75 1.18 11.31
CA GLN A 129 -14.54 2.46 11.95
C GLN A 129 -13.04 2.65 12.26
N ILE A 130 -12.62 3.87 12.63
CA ILE A 130 -11.21 4.15 12.93
C ILE A 130 -10.70 3.23 14.06
N TYR A 131 -11.50 3.01 15.10
CA TYR A 131 -11.12 2.15 16.24
C TYR A 131 -10.97 0.66 15.88
N HIS A 132 -11.33 0.26 14.66
CA HIS A 132 -11.05 -1.08 14.13
C HIS A 132 -9.64 -1.21 13.52
N LEU A 133 -8.93 -0.12 13.29
CA LEU A 133 -7.53 -0.20 12.91
C LEU A 133 -6.73 -0.86 14.03
N LYS A 134 -5.84 -1.77 13.70
CA LYS A 134 -4.88 -2.27 14.67
C LYS A 134 -4.03 -1.09 15.16
N GLU A 135 -3.75 -1.03 16.47
CA GLU A 135 -3.01 0.06 17.11
C GLU A 135 -3.65 1.46 16.87
N SER A 136 -4.99 1.52 16.81
CA SER A 136 -5.78 2.65 16.32
C SER A 136 -5.50 4.01 16.97
N GLY A 137 -5.22 4.04 18.27
CA GLY A 137 -5.02 5.30 18.98
C GLY A 137 -3.85 6.12 18.45
N ASP A 138 -2.72 5.48 18.16
CA ASP A 138 -1.54 6.17 17.67
C ASP A 138 -1.65 6.52 16.19
N ILE A 139 -2.27 5.63 15.40
CA ILE A 139 -2.56 5.91 13.97
C ILE A 139 -3.51 7.10 13.86
N GLU A 140 -4.59 7.12 14.67
CA GLU A 140 -5.55 8.22 14.66
C GLU A 140 -4.90 9.56 15.01
N ASN A 141 -4.03 9.58 16.01
CA ASN A 141 -3.38 10.80 16.45
C ASN A 141 -2.39 11.37 15.44
N LYS A 142 -1.62 10.51 14.76
CA LYS A 142 -0.53 10.93 13.86
C LYS A 142 -0.94 11.13 12.41
N ALA A 143 -1.88 10.36 11.90
CA ALA A 143 -2.33 10.51 10.53
C ALA A 143 -3.15 11.79 10.34
N ARG A 144 -2.80 12.60 9.35
CA ARG A 144 -3.58 13.78 8.95
C ARG A 144 -4.86 13.40 8.23
N ILE A 145 -4.79 12.37 7.41
CA ILE A 145 -5.91 11.86 6.62
C ILE A 145 -6.04 10.37 6.88
N ILE A 146 -7.26 9.90 7.14
CA ILE A 146 -7.59 8.49 7.27
C ILE A 146 -8.71 8.16 6.31
N VAL A 147 -8.44 7.22 5.40
CA VAL A 147 -9.43 6.67 4.47
C VAL A 147 -9.65 5.21 4.80
N LEU A 148 -10.87 4.83 5.09
CA LEU A 148 -11.26 3.45 5.37
C LEU A 148 -11.80 2.81 4.08
N ALA A 149 -11.18 1.71 3.65
CA ALA A 149 -11.58 0.95 2.47
C ALA A 149 -12.18 -0.39 2.88
N HIS A 150 -13.37 -0.72 2.41
CA HIS A 150 -14.02 -2.00 2.69
C HIS A 150 -14.90 -2.46 1.54
N LYS A 151 -15.08 -3.76 1.44
CA LYS A 151 -16.03 -4.35 0.50
C LYS A 151 -17.45 -4.02 0.97
N LEU A 152 -18.33 -3.73 0.02
CA LEU A 152 -19.76 -3.73 0.26
C LEU A 152 -20.26 -5.17 0.47
N ALA A 153 -21.48 -5.34 0.97
CA ALA A 153 -22.07 -6.66 1.21
C ALA A 153 -22.01 -7.54 -0.06
N GLU A 154 -22.14 -8.87 0.11
CA GLU A 154 -21.98 -9.88 -0.96
C GLU A 154 -22.83 -9.65 -2.22
N SER A 155 -23.93 -8.89 -2.10
CA SER A 155 -24.78 -8.48 -3.24
C SER A 155 -24.12 -7.50 -4.21
N ASP A 156 -23.07 -6.78 -3.78
CA ASP A 156 -22.35 -5.79 -4.57
C ASP A 156 -21.00 -6.35 -5.05
N GLN A 157 -21.05 -7.33 -5.94
CA GLN A 157 -19.88 -8.02 -6.45
C GLN A 157 -18.84 -7.04 -7.02
N GLY A 158 -17.70 -6.96 -6.34
CA GLY A 158 -16.51 -6.27 -6.83
C GLY A 158 -16.38 -4.79 -6.45
N HIS A 159 -17.32 -4.21 -5.72
CA HIS A 159 -17.22 -2.81 -5.29
C HIS A 159 -16.47 -2.66 -3.95
N ILE A 160 -15.59 -1.66 -3.89
CA ILE A 160 -14.92 -1.22 -2.67
C ILE A 160 -15.43 0.18 -2.35
N ARG A 161 -15.90 0.36 -1.11
CA ARG A 161 -16.26 1.68 -0.59
C ARG A 161 -15.06 2.30 0.09
N PHE A 162 -14.77 3.55 -0.27
CA PHE A 162 -13.82 4.41 0.43
C PHE A 162 -14.56 5.45 1.24
N ARG A 163 -14.21 5.61 2.51
CA ARG A 163 -14.77 6.60 3.40
C ARG A 163 -13.67 7.45 4.01
N LEU A 164 -13.72 8.76 3.80
CA LEU A 164 -12.87 9.71 4.52
C LEU A 164 -13.33 9.75 5.98
N ALA A 165 -12.50 9.26 6.89
CA ALA A 165 -12.83 9.14 8.31
C ALA A 165 -12.15 10.21 9.15
N LYS A 166 -11.03 10.76 8.68
CA LYS A 166 -10.33 11.90 9.27
C LYS A 166 -9.73 12.76 8.16
N SER A 167 -9.80 14.08 8.33
CA SER A 167 -9.10 15.08 7.51
C SER A 167 -8.82 16.29 8.40
N THR A 168 -7.56 16.62 8.60
CA THR A 168 -7.09 17.77 9.41
C THR A 168 -6.10 18.60 8.63
#